data_4487b30039824109085298966f086f1a
#
_entry.id   4487b30039824109085298966f086f1a
#
_cell.length_a   1.000
_cell.length_b   1.000
_cell.length_c   1.000
_cell.angle_alpha   90.00
_cell.angle_beta   90.00
_cell.angle_gamma   90.00
#
_symmetry.space_group_name_H-M   'P 1'
#
loop_
_entity.id
_entity.type
_entity.pdbx_description
1 polymer ?
#
loop_
_entity_poly.entity_id
_entity_poly.type
_entity_poly.pdbx_seq_one_letter_code
_entity_poly.pdbx_strand_id
1 'polypeptide(L)'
;NIYVDVGDYVNKGDILAKLDDRESNAQLNQARAKYDLSKQVLDRFENLRAQGHISIQDLDKARSDFIIAESQYEFFKVKLEQTNIISPFNGVIQNRFLDTGTVINSGIPILEIIDSNYVEAHISVPVIYLSEMQLGQEYDFEFNGKIIKATFSKLAPMSPGGSDSRLAIFKFSDFFSPGSIANLQIKITQKSKGTWVPLKSLSQSE
;
A
#
# COMPACT_ATOMS: atom_id res chain seq x y z
N ASN A 1 -18.90 -12.67 5.45
CA ASN A 1 -19.49 -12.09 4.22
C ASN A 1 -18.45 -11.29 3.47
N ILE A 2 -18.47 -11.36 2.13
CA ILE A 2 -17.66 -10.54 1.23
C ILE A 2 -18.61 -9.60 0.49
N TYR A 3 -18.27 -8.31 0.41
CA TYR A 3 -19.16 -7.26 -0.10
C TYR A 3 -18.73 -6.71 -1.47
N VAL A 4 -17.58 -7.16 -1.98
CA VAL A 4 -16.97 -6.69 -3.24
C VAL A 4 -16.65 -7.85 -4.15
N ASP A 5 -16.56 -7.59 -5.47
CA ASP A 5 -16.19 -8.58 -6.47
C ASP A 5 -15.00 -8.08 -7.33
N VAL A 6 -14.45 -8.97 -8.14
CA VAL A 6 -13.35 -8.67 -9.07
C VAL A 6 -13.78 -7.57 -10.05
N GLY A 7 -12.96 -6.54 -10.17
CA GLY A 7 -13.20 -5.35 -10.99
C GLY A 7 -13.87 -4.19 -10.26
N ASP A 8 -14.32 -4.37 -9.01
CA ASP A 8 -14.92 -3.28 -8.24
C ASP A 8 -13.88 -2.24 -7.81
N TYR A 9 -14.25 -0.96 -7.92
CA TYR A 9 -13.49 0.14 -7.35
C TYR A 9 -13.82 0.30 -5.87
N VAL A 10 -12.79 0.44 -5.05
CA VAL A 10 -12.91 0.62 -3.61
C VAL A 10 -12.09 1.83 -3.15
N ASN A 11 -12.63 2.55 -2.16
CA ASN A 11 -11.93 3.66 -1.52
C ASN A 11 -11.26 3.19 -0.23
N LYS A 12 -10.22 3.92 0.17
CA LYS A 12 -9.60 3.71 1.47
C LYS A 12 -10.64 3.79 2.59
N GLY A 13 -10.74 2.72 3.40
CA GLY A 13 -11.67 2.61 4.50
C GLY A 13 -12.97 1.89 4.17
N ASP A 14 -13.23 1.56 2.90
CA ASP A 14 -14.40 0.77 2.52
C ASP A 14 -14.29 -0.65 3.11
N ILE A 15 -15.41 -1.18 3.62
CA ILE A 15 -15.49 -2.54 4.16
C ILE A 15 -15.61 -3.51 3.00
N LEU A 16 -14.60 -4.34 2.83
CA LEU A 16 -14.51 -5.33 1.75
C LEU A 16 -15.13 -6.67 2.14
N ALA A 17 -14.88 -7.07 3.38
CA ALA A 17 -15.41 -8.30 3.93
C ALA A 17 -15.63 -8.17 5.43
N LYS A 18 -16.54 -8.97 5.97
CA LYS A 18 -16.80 -9.07 7.40
C LYS A 18 -16.74 -10.53 7.85
N LEU A 19 -15.91 -10.80 8.84
CA LEU A 19 -15.81 -12.10 9.51
C LEU A 19 -16.99 -12.29 10.48
N ASP A 20 -17.15 -13.50 11.02
CA ASP A 20 -18.09 -13.73 12.11
C ASP A 20 -17.55 -13.04 13.38
N ASP A 21 -18.29 -12.05 13.86
CA ASP A 21 -17.89 -11.20 14.96
C ASP A 21 -18.60 -11.52 16.28
N ARG A 22 -19.46 -12.54 16.32
CA ARG A 22 -20.29 -12.87 17.49
C ARG A 22 -19.45 -13.14 18.75
N GLU A 23 -18.36 -13.90 18.60
CA GLU A 23 -17.48 -14.19 19.72
C GLU A 23 -16.70 -12.94 20.15
N SER A 24 -16.16 -12.18 19.21
CA SER A 24 -15.43 -10.94 19.48
C SER A 24 -16.32 -9.90 20.17
N ASN A 25 -17.57 -9.77 19.74
CA ASN A 25 -18.56 -8.91 20.39
C ASN A 25 -18.86 -9.35 21.83
N ALA A 26 -19.03 -10.65 22.07
CA ALA A 26 -19.28 -11.15 23.43
C ALA A 26 -18.08 -10.88 24.35
N GLN A 27 -16.86 -11.11 23.88
CA GLN A 27 -15.62 -10.83 24.63
C GLN A 27 -15.45 -9.34 24.92
N LEU A 28 -15.75 -8.47 23.94
CA LEU A 28 -15.73 -7.02 24.13
C LEU A 28 -16.74 -6.55 25.17
N ASN A 29 -17.98 -7.06 25.13
CA ASN A 29 -19.01 -6.71 26.09
C ASN A 29 -18.63 -7.13 27.53
N GLN A 30 -18.01 -8.31 27.68
CA GLN A 30 -17.50 -8.77 28.98
C GLN A 30 -16.37 -7.85 29.50
N ALA A 31 -15.41 -7.50 28.62
CA ALA A 31 -14.31 -6.62 29.00
C ALA A 31 -14.79 -5.21 29.33
N ARG A 32 -15.79 -4.70 28.58
CA ARG A 32 -16.43 -3.41 28.84
C ARG A 32 -17.08 -3.36 30.22
N ALA A 33 -17.84 -4.39 30.59
CA ALA A 33 -18.46 -4.44 31.90
C ALA A 33 -17.44 -4.40 33.05
N LYS A 34 -16.30 -5.08 32.88
CA LYS A 34 -15.17 -5.06 33.82
C LYS A 34 -14.50 -3.69 33.88
N TYR A 35 -14.28 -3.07 32.74
CA TYR A 35 -13.74 -1.71 32.62
C TYR A 35 -14.64 -0.70 33.35
N ASP A 36 -15.96 -0.71 33.05
CA ASP A 36 -16.94 0.21 33.67
C ASP A 36 -16.98 0.04 35.19
N LEU A 37 -16.95 -1.20 35.70
CA LEU A 37 -16.90 -1.49 37.11
C LEU A 37 -15.61 -0.99 37.76
N SER A 38 -14.46 -1.29 37.19
CA SER A 38 -13.17 -0.86 37.77
C SER A 38 -13.00 0.64 37.75
N LYS A 39 -13.54 1.33 36.74
CA LYS A 39 -13.59 2.79 36.69
C LYS A 39 -14.44 3.38 37.83
N GLN A 40 -15.64 2.85 38.04
CA GLN A 40 -16.51 3.30 39.14
C GLN A 40 -15.86 3.07 40.51
N VAL A 41 -15.11 1.96 40.68
CA VAL A 41 -14.40 1.67 41.93
C VAL A 41 -13.26 2.67 42.11
N LEU A 42 -12.47 2.95 41.06
CA LEU A 42 -11.40 3.94 41.12
C LEU A 42 -11.92 5.33 41.46
N ASP A 43 -12.96 5.82 40.74
CA ASP A 43 -13.58 7.13 40.98
C ASP A 43 -14.08 7.26 42.43
N ARG A 44 -14.68 6.19 42.96
CA ARG A 44 -15.13 6.15 44.37
C ARG A 44 -13.95 6.23 45.34
N PHE A 45 -12.87 5.48 45.08
CA PHE A 45 -11.69 5.45 45.94
C PHE A 45 -10.92 6.77 45.90
N GLU A 46 -10.86 7.44 44.74
CA GLU A 46 -10.27 8.78 44.64
C GLU A 46 -11.05 9.79 45.50
N ASN A 47 -12.40 9.74 45.48
CA ASN A 47 -13.22 10.57 46.30
C ASN A 47 -13.04 10.29 47.81
N LEU A 48 -13.03 9.02 48.21
CA LEU A 48 -12.78 8.60 49.59
C LEU A 48 -11.41 8.97 50.10
N ARG A 49 -10.39 8.90 49.20
CA ARG A 49 -9.03 9.32 49.52
C ARG A 49 -8.94 10.81 49.78
N ALA A 50 -9.60 11.63 48.96
CA ALA A 50 -9.68 13.08 49.16
C ALA A 50 -10.26 13.44 50.51
N GLN A 51 -11.13 12.58 51.05
CA GLN A 51 -11.76 12.73 52.40
C GLN A 51 -10.91 12.08 53.53
N GLY A 52 -9.79 11.43 53.20
CA GLY A 52 -8.94 10.76 54.18
C GLY A 52 -9.44 9.40 54.68
N HIS A 53 -10.43 8.80 54.02
CA HIS A 53 -11.10 7.57 54.48
C HIS A 53 -10.50 6.27 54.00
N ILE A 54 -9.50 6.29 53.08
CA ILE A 54 -8.82 5.09 52.58
C ILE A 54 -7.33 5.24 52.60
N SER A 55 -6.61 4.11 52.55
CA SER A 55 -5.14 4.07 52.44
C SER A 55 -4.66 4.42 51.03
N ILE A 56 -3.38 4.82 50.89
CA ILE A 56 -2.76 5.01 49.58
C ILE A 56 -2.69 3.66 48.87
N GLN A 57 -2.42 2.57 49.60
CA GLN A 57 -2.30 1.23 49.03
C GLN A 57 -3.62 0.75 48.38
N ASP A 58 -4.77 1.05 49.00
CA ASP A 58 -6.09 0.70 48.42
C ASP A 58 -6.36 1.47 47.15
N LEU A 59 -6.01 2.78 47.11
CA LEU A 59 -6.17 3.60 45.91
C LEU A 59 -5.22 3.08 44.78
N ASP A 60 -3.96 2.78 45.07
CA ASP A 60 -3.01 2.25 44.10
C ASP A 60 -3.46 0.91 43.52
N LYS A 61 -4.07 0.05 44.39
CA LYS A 61 -4.66 -1.19 43.93
C LYS A 61 -5.83 -0.94 42.98
N ALA A 62 -6.77 -0.05 43.35
CA ALA A 62 -7.89 0.27 42.48
C ALA A 62 -7.46 0.86 41.14
N ARG A 63 -6.41 1.69 41.13
CA ARG A 63 -5.81 2.26 39.91
C ARG A 63 -5.18 1.15 39.04
N SER A 64 -4.44 0.23 39.66
CA SER A 64 -3.85 -0.90 38.93
C SER A 64 -4.93 -1.80 38.31
N ASP A 65 -5.98 -2.11 39.07
CA ASP A 65 -7.11 -2.92 38.59
C ASP A 65 -7.85 -2.24 37.43
N PHE A 66 -7.98 -0.91 37.48
CA PHE A 66 -8.56 -0.12 36.37
C PHE A 66 -7.69 -0.19 35.11
N ILE A 67 -6.37 0.04 35.22
CA ILE A 67 -5.44 -0.02 34.09
C ILE A 67 -5.46 -1.40 33.42
N ILE A 68 -5.52 -2.47 34.20
CA ILE A 68 -5.62 -3.85 33.68
C ILE A 68 -6.94 -4.02 32.90
N ALA A 69 -8.06 -3.56 33.47
CA ALA A 69 -9.36 -3.69 32.82
C ALA A 69 -9.49 -2.83 31.55
N GLU A 70 -8.91 -1.62 31.55
CA GLU A 70 -8.84 -0.73 30.41
C GLU A 70 -8.03 -1.36 29.26
N SER A 71 -6.84 -1.88 29.57
CA SER A 71 -5.99 -2.56 28.58
C SER A 71 -6.70 -3.78 27.97
N GLN A 72 -7.47 -4.52 28.77
CA GLN A 72 -8.23 -5.67 28.30
C GLN A 72 -9.42 -5.26 27.41
N TYR A 73 -10.09 -4.17 27.74
CA TYR A 73 -11.18 -3.62 26.93
C TYR A 73 -10.65 -3.14 25.56
N GLU A 74 -9.55 -2.37 25.53
CA GLU A 74 -8.95 -1.90 24.28
C GLU A 74 -8.45 -3.07 23.42
N PHE A 75 -7.88 -4.12 24.02
CA PHE A 75 -7.47 -5.33 23.31
C PHE A 75 -8.63 -5.99 22.55
N PHE A 76 -9.77 -6.20 23.22
CA PHE A 76 -10.94 -6.82 22.57
C PHE A 76 -11.63 -5.89 21.59
N LYS A 77 -11.55 -4.59 21.79
CA LYS A 77 -12.02 -3.59 20.83
C LYS A 77 -11.27 -3.68 19.51
N VAL A 78 -9.93 -3.68 19.55
CA VAL A 78 -9.09 -3.89 18.36
C VAL A 78 -9.38 -5.25 17.71
N LYS A 79 -9.57 -6.31 18.51
CA LYS A 79 -9.91 -7.63 17.99
C LYS A 79 -11.24 -7.65 17.24
N LEU A 80 -12.23 -6.91 17.72
CA LEU A 80 -13.50 -6.73 17.02
C LEU A 80 -13.34 -5.90 15.74
N GLU A 81 -12.57 -4.81 15.78
CA GLU A 81 -12.28 -4.01 14.58
C GLU A 81 -11.63 -4.86 13.47
N GLN A 82 -10.74 -5.78 13.82
CA GLN A 82 -10.08 -6.71 12.89
C GLN A 82 -11.03 -7.71 12.23
N THR A 83 -12.26 -7.85 12.70
CA THR A 83 -13.28 -8.66 11.99
C THR A 83 -13.80 -7.99 10.74
N ASN A 84 -13.64 -6.67 10.61
CA ASN A 84 -13.93 -5.93 9.39
C ASN A 84 -12.65 -5.80 8.57
N ILE A 85 -12.65 -6.41 7.41
CA ILE A 85 -11.56 -6.27 6.43
C ILE A 85 -11.83 -5.01 5.62
N ILE A 86 -10.98 -4.01 5.77
CA ILE A 86 -11.13 -2.70 5.11
C ILE A 86 -10.05 -2.48 4.07
N SER A 87 -10.34 -1.66 3.06
CA SER A 87 -9.32 -1.26 2.09
C SER A 87 -8.32 -0.28 2.69
N PRO A 88 -7.01 -0.55 2.60
CA PRO A 88 -5.96 0.35 3.11
C PRO A 88 -5.72 1.57 2.20
N PHE A 89 -6.12 1.52 0.93
CA PHE A 89 -5.94 2.56 -0.10
C PHE A 89 -7.07 2.51 -1.13
N ASN A 90 -7.13 3.50 -2.02
CA ASN A 90 -8.06 3.50 -3.15
C ASN A 90 -7.53 2.58 -4.25
N GLY A 91 -8.37 1.67 -4.75
CA GLY A 91 -7.90 0.70 -5.71
C GLY A 91 -9.01 -0.07 -6.40
N VAL A 92 -8.59 -1.11 -7.12
CA VAL A 92 -9.48 -2.04 -7.83
C VAL A 92 -9.23 -3.44 -7.30
N ILE A 93 -10.29 -4.20 -7.06
CA ILE A 93 -10.18 -5.60 -6.66
C ILE A 93 -9.68 -6.41 -7.86
N GLN A 94 -8.49 -6.97 -7.74
CA GLN A 94 -7.88 -7.79 -8.79
C GLN A 94 -8.32 -9.24 -8.70
N ASN A 95 -8.26 -9.81 -7.50
CA ASN A 95 -8.61 -11.21 -7.26
C ASN A 95 -9.43 -11.36 -5.99
N ARG A 96 -10.35 -12.32 -6.04
CA ARG A 96 -11.08 -12.83 -4.89
C ARG A 96 -10.76 -14.32 -4.73
N PHE A 97 -10.04 -14.65 -3.66
CA PHE A 97 -9.54 -16.01 -3.42
C PHE A 97 -10.52 -16.90 -2.68
N LEU A 98 -11.53 -16.32 -2.03
CA LEU A 98 -12.45 -17.04 -1.15
C LEU A 98 -13.90 -16.62 -1.41
N ASP A 99 -14.81 -17.55 -1.14
CA ASP A 99 -16.24 -17.33 -1.20
C ASP A 99 -16.83 -17.05 0.18
N THR A 100 -17.99 -16.37 0.18
CA THR A 100 -18.76 -16.13 1.40
C THR A 100 -19.12 -17.46 2.07
N GLY A 101 -18.91 -17.53 3.40
CA GLY A 101 -19.16 -18.74 4.19
C GLY A 101 -17.95 -19.66 4.34
N THR A 102 -16.83 -19.37 3.70
CA THR A 102 -15.58 -20.13 3.89
C THR A 102 -15.03 -19.89 5.28
N VAL A 103 -14.62 -20.97 5.95
CA VAL A 103 -13.88 -20.89 7.23
C VAL A 103 -12.40 -20.63 6.93
N ILE A 104 -11.84 -19.61 7.54
CA ILE A 104 -10.46 -19.18 7.28
C ILE A 104 -9.64 -19.13 8.57
N ASN A 105 -8.35 -19.33 8.41
CA ASN A 105 -7.35 -19.10 9.45
C ASN A 105 -6.57 -17.82 9.14
N SER A 106 -5.91 -17.27 10.16
CA SER A 106 -5.01 -16.13 9.98
C SER A 106 -3.91 -16.43 8.94
N GLY A 107 -3.64 -15.46 8.07
CA GLY A 107 -2.62 -15.57 7.01
C GLY A 107 -3.14 -16.07 5.66
N ILE A 108 -4.41 -16.44 5.55
CA ILE A 108 -5.01 -16.81 4.25
C ILE A 108 -5.43 -15.53 3.51
N PRO A 109 -4.99 -15.33 2.24
CA PRO A 109 -5.42 -14.20 1.45
C PRO A 109 -6.91 -14.31 1.11
N ILE A 110 -7.66 -13.22 1.28
CA ILE A 110 -9.10 -13.13 0.97
C ILE A 110 -9.30 -12.42 -0.36
N LEU A 111 -8.68 -11.26 -0.50
CA LEU A 111 -8.80 -10.36 -1.64
C LEU A 111 -7.42 -9.80 -2.01
N GLU A 112 -7.25 -9.50 -3.28
CA GLU A 112 -6.09 -8.77 -3.79
C GLU A 112 -6.56 -7.44 -4.38
N ILE A 113 -5.93 -6.34 -3.93
CA ILE A 113 -6.28 -4.99 -4.34
C ILE A 113 -5.08 -4.36 -5.01
N ILE A 114 -5.31 -3.74 -6.18
CA ILE A 114 -4.31 -2.93 -6.86
C ILE A 114 -4.57 -1.47 -6.58
N ASP A 115 -3.50 -0.75 -6.18
CA ASP A 115 -3.56 0.70 -6.02
C ASP A 115 -3.82 1.37 -7.37
N SER A 116 -4.93 2.11 -7.46
CA SER A 116 -5.30 2.85 -8.67
C SER A 116 -4.56 4.19 -8.82
N ASN A 117 -3.83 4.63 -7.80
CA ASN A 117 -3.15 5.94 -7.84
C ASN A 117 -1.78 5.88 -8.49
N TYR A 118 -1.19 4.68 -8.59
CA TYR A 118 0.18 4.54 -9.06
C TYR A 118 0.31 3.39 -10.05
N VAL A 119 0.60 3.74 -11.30
CA VAL A 119 1.08 2.77 -12.29
C VAL A 119 2.55 3.08 -12.57
N GLU A 120 3.38 2.08 -12.41
CA GLU A 120 4.81 2.18 -12.69
C GLU A 120 5.20 1.24 -13.85
N ALA A 121 5.97 1.77 -14.81
CA ALA A 121 6.64 0.93 -15.79
C ALA A 121 8.07 0.68 -15.33
N HIS A 122 8.47 -0.58 -15.32
CA HIS A 122 9.81 -1.04 -15.00
C HIS A 122 10.51 -1.46 -16.29
N ILE A 123 11.47 -0.66 -16.74
CA ILE A 123 12.12 -0.85 -18.05
C ILE A 123 13.62 -1.03 -17.86
N SER A 124 14.18 -2.07 -18.49
CA SER A 124 15.62 -2.28 -18.57
C SER A 124 16.21 -1.38 -19.67
N VAL A 125 16.91 -0.32 -19.28
CA VAL A 125 17.52 0.65 -20.19
C VAL A 125 19.02 0.40 -20.28
N PRO A 126 19.59 0.22 -21.49
CA PRO A 126 21.05 0.12 -21.68
C PRO A 126 21.78 1.36 -21.14
N VAL A 127 22.90 1.14 -20.45
CA VAL A 127 23.67 2.21 -19.80
C VAL A 127 24.08 3.33 -20.75
N ILE A 128 24.31 3.01 -22.02
CA ILE A 128 24.69 3.99 -23.06
C ILE A 128 23.62 5.08 -23.29
N TYR A 129 22.34 4.76 -23.00
CA TYR A 129 21.23 5.72 -23.18
C TYR A 129 20.88 6.47 -21.89
N LEU A 130 21.39 6.03 -20.74
CA LEU A 130 21.11 6.67 -19.47
C LEU A 130 21.72 8.07 -19.35
N SER A 131 22.79 8.35 -20.10
CA SER A 131 23.40 9.69 -20.13
C SER A 131 22.47 10.76 -20.74
N GLU A 132 21.53 10.34 -21.60
CA GLU A 132 20.55 11.21 -22.25
C GLU A 132 19.25 11.35 -21.42
N MET A 133 19.17 10.63 -20.29
CA MET A 133 17.96 10.60 -19.46
C MET A 133 18.19 11.33 -18.14
N GLN A 134 17.18 12.10 -17.71
CA GLN A 134 17.25 12.85 -16.46
C GLN A 134 16.09 12.46 -15.54
N LEU A 135 16.41 12.20 -14.28
CA LEU A 135 15.41 11.96 -13.24
C LEU A 135 14.49 13.16 -13.11
N GLY A 136 13.19 12.90 -12.96
CA GLY A 136 12.17 13.92 -12.85
C GLY A 136 11.63 14.45 -14.20
N GLN A 137 12.24 14.09 -15.34
CA GLN A 137 11.73 14.43 -16.66
C GLN A 137 10.62 13.49 -17.12
N GLU A 138 9.74 14.03 -17.98
CA GLU A 138 8.71 13.27 -18.66
C GLU A 138 9.25 12.65 -19.94
N TYR A 139 8.85 11.41 -20.20
CA TYR A 139 9.17 10.64 -21.40
C TYR A 139 7.90 10.15 -22.05
N ASP A 140 7.95 10.07 -23.38
CA ASP A 140 6.82 9.63 -24.18
C ASP A 140 6.77 8.09 -24.22
N PHE A 141 5.60 7.54 -23.93
CA PHE A 141 5.31 6.12 -24.07
C PHE A 141 4.21 5.93 -25.09
N GLU A 142 4.36 5.00 -25.97
CA GLU A 142 3.33 4.58 -26.89
C GLU A 142 2.54 3.41 -26.30
N PHE A 143 1.26 3.62 -26.12
CA PHE A 143 0.30 2.64 -25.61
C PHE A 143 -0.94 2.61 -26.48
N ASN A 144 -1.24 1.47 -27.13
CA ASN A 144 -2.40 1.31 -28.02
C ASN A 144 -2.51 2.42 -29.09
N GLY A 145 -1.37 2.85 -29.68
CA GLY A 145 -1.32 3.90 -30.68
C GLY A 145 -1.52 5.33 -30.15
N LYS A 146 -1.57 5.51 -28.83
CA LYS A 146 -1.61 6.82 -28.17
C LYS A 146 -0.29 7.10 -27.47
N ILE A 147 0.13 8.35 -27.51
CA ILE A 147 1.30 8.81 -26.75
C ILE A 147 0.83 9.26 -25.38
N ILE A 148 1.38 8.68 -24.35
CA ILE A 148 1.17 9.01 -22.93
C ILE A 148 2.49 9.42 -22.31
N LYS A 149 2.45 10.28 -21.30
CA LYS A 149 3.65 10.75 -20.61
C LYS A 149 3.83 10.03 -19.30
N ALA A 150 5.09 9.71 -19.00
CA ALA A 150 5.47 9.18 -17.70
C ALA A 150 6.72 9.88 -17.19
N THR A 151 6.77 10.12 -15.90
CA THR A 151 7.92 10.76 -15.25
C THR A 151 8.97 9.71 -14.88
N PHE A 152 10.22 9.90 -15.30
CA PHE A 152 11.36 9.08 -14.86
C PHE A 152 11.62 9.29 -13.38
N SER A 153 11.16 8.37 -12.56
CA SER A 153 11.08 8.54 -11.12
C SER A 153 12.31 7.98 -10.38
N LYS A 154 12.81 6.82 -10.79
CA LYS A 154 13.92 6.14 -10.11
C LYS A 154 14.79 5.34 -11.09
N LEU A 155 16.06 5.20 -10.73
CA LEU A 155 17.00 4.31 -11.40
C LEU A 155 17.57 3.34 -10.36
N ALA A 156 17.44 2.04 -10.62
CA ALA A 156 18.04 1.04 -9.74
C ALA A 156 19.58 1.09 -9.81
N PRO A 157 20.27 0.94 -8.67
CA PRO A 157 21.74 1.06 -8.63
C PRO A 157 22.45 -0.06 -9.40
N MET A 158 21.87 -1.24 -9.49
CA MET A 158 22.42 -2.39 -10.21
C MET A 158 21.34 -3.09 -11.05
N SER A 159 21.78 -3.69 -12.15
CA SER A 159 20.92 -4.54 -12.97
C SER A 159 20.89 -5.96 -12.42
N PRO A 160 19.73 -6.63 -12.37
CA PRO A 160 19.69 -8.05 -12.07
C PRO A 160 20.47 -8.82 -13.16
N GLY A 161 21.49 -9.59 -12.78
CA GLY A 161 22.21 -10.49 -13.69
C GLY A 161 23.41 -9.89 -14.44
N GLY A 162 23.94 -8.71 -14.06
CA GLY A 162 25.22 -8.19 -14.59
C GLY A 162 25.16 -7.74 -16.05
N SER A 163 23.98 -7.39 -16.58
CA SER A 163 23.81 -6.84 -17.93
C SER A 163 24.20 -5.36 -17.98
N ASP A 164 24.65 -4.86 -19.14
CA ASP A 164 24.96 -3.45 -19.41
C ASP A 164 23.68 -2.56 -19.45
N SER A 165 22.66 -2.92 -18.70
CA SER A 165 21.42 -2.16 -18.59
C SER A 165 21.04 -1.94 -17.13
N ARG A 166 20.27 -0.90 -16.84
CA ARG A 166 19.73 -0.60 -15.51
C ARG A 166 18.22 -0.53 -15.54
N LEU A 167 17.61 -0.93 -14.45
CA LEU A 167 16.17 -0.85 -14.31
C LEU A 167 15.77 0.61 -14.03
N ALA A 168 15.08 1.23 -14.98
CA ALA A 168 14.49 2.55 -14.88
C ALA A 168 13.00 2.40 -14.53
N ILE A 169 12.53 3.19 -13.57
CA ILE A 169 11.15 3.19 -13.10
C ILE A 169 10.50 4.49 -13.50
N PHE A 170 9.40 4.40 -14.23
CA PHE A 170 8.60 5.53 -14.68
C PHE A 170 7.24 5.50 -14.02
N LYS A 171 6.77 6.67 -13.58
CA LYS A 171 5.44 6.85 -12.98
C LYS A 171 4.50 7.49 -13.98
N PHE A 172 3.33 6.90 -14.14
CA PHE A 172 2.22 7.47 -14.90
C PHE A 172 1.28 8.24 -13.96
N SER A 173 0.67 9.31 -14.49
CA SER A 173 -0.41 10.03 -13.81
C SER A 173 -1.76 9.35 -14.00
N ASP A 174 -1.91 8.57 -15.07
CA ASP A 174 -3.16 7.90 -15.42
C ASP A 174 -3.10 6.42 -15.02
N PHE A 175 -4.26 5.86 -14.66
CA PHE A 175 -4.38 4.45 -14.34
C PHE A 175 -4.42 3.61 -15.64
N PHE A 176 -3.60 2.59 -15.70
CA PHE A 176 -3.61 1.56 -16.73
C PHE A 176 -3.71 0.20 -16.07
N SER A 177 -4.41 -0.74 -16.72
CA SER A 177 -4.51 -2.10 -16.21
C SER A 177 -3.12 -2.73 -16.11
N PRO A 178 -2.77 -3.36 -14.98
CA PRO A 178 -1.53 -4.11 -14.84
C PRO A 178 -1.35 -5.15 -15.93
N GLY A 179 -0.10 -5.38 -16.34
CA GLY A 179 0.21 -6.27 -17.48
C GLY A 179 0.06 -5.64 -18.86
N SER A 180 -0.33 -4.37 -18.95
CA SER A 180 -0.33 -3.63 -20.21
C SER A 180 1.10 -3.44 -20.73
N ILE A 181 1.27 -3.47 -22.06
CA ILE A 181 2.57 -3.26 -22.72
C ILE A 181 2.60 -1.85 -23.30
N ALA A 182 3.61 -1.08 -22.95
CA ALA A 182 3.87 0.24 -23.51
C ALA A 182 5.33 0.33 -24.00
N ASN A 183 5.57 1.09 -25.08
CA ASN A 183 6.87 1.29 -25.66
C ASN A 183 7.43 2.64 -25.26
N LEU A 184 8.60 2.67 -24.59
CA LEU A 184 9.31 3.90 -24.27
C LEU A 184 9.96 4.48 -25.53
N GLN A 185 9.74 5.77 -25.80
CA GLN A 185 10.40 6.49 -26.87
C GLN A 185 11.51 7.39 -26.30
N ILE A 186 12.77 7.11 -26.66
CA ILE A 186 13.92 7.93 -26.25
C ILE A 186 14.44 8.64 -27.50
N LYS A 187 14.47 9.98 -27.48
CA LYS A 187 15.08 10.80 -28.53
C LYS A 187 16.57 10.92 -28.24
N ILE A 188 17.39 10.34 -29.12
CA ILE A 188 18.84 10.38 -29.00
C ILE A 188 19.38 11.37 -30.02
N THR A 189 20.08 12.40 -29.54
CA THR A 189 20.79 13.34 -30.43
C THR A 189 22.18 12.79 -30.72
N GLN A 190 22.34 12.10 -31.84
CA GLN A 190 23.66 11.73 -32.32
C GLN A 190 24.38 12.98 -32.83
N LYS A 191 25.42 13.41 -32.15
CA LYS A 191 26.39 14.36 -32.69
C LYS A 191 27.23 13.61 -33.70
N SER A 192 26.81 13.59 -34.97
CA SER A 192 27.61 13.07 -36.05
C SER A 192 28.87 13.94 -36.19
N LYS A 193 30.05 13.37 -35.95
CA LYS A 193 31.33 13.96 -36.28
C LYS A 193 31.74 13.66 -37.74
N GLY A 194 30.79 13.29 -38.58
CA GLY A 194 31.04 13.01 -39.99
C GLY A 194 31.06 14.29 -40.83
N THR A 195 32.04 14.40 -41.71
CA THR A 195 32.05 15.45 -42.74
C THR A 195 31.20 14.95 -43.90
N TRP A 196 30.22 15.76 -44.31
CA TRP A 196 29.45 15.48 -45.54
C TRP A 196 30.35 15.68 -46.76
N VAL A 197 30.62 14.58 -47.47
CA VAL A 197 31.37 14.61 -48.73
C VAL A 197 30.39 14.32 -49.87
N PRO A 198 30.27 15.18 -50.89
CA PRO A 198 29.42 14.91 -52.02
C PRO A 198 29.82 13.61 -52.72
N LEU A 199 28.84 12.79 -53.08
CA LEU A 199 29.12 11.47 -53.72
C LEU A 199 30.01 11.55 -54.94
N LYS A 200 30.01 12.70 -55.66
CA LYS A 200 30.88 12.96 -56.80
C LYS A 200 32.38 13.10 -56.49
N SER A 201 32.74 13.28 -55.22
CA SER A 201 34.13 13.40 -54.77
C SER A 201 34.77 12.05 -54.38
N LEU A 202 34.00 10.97 -54.43
CA LEU A 202 34.52 9.62 -54.26
C LEU A 202 34.96 9.08 -55.65
N SER A 203 36.20 9.36 -56.03
CA SER A 203 36.80 8.69 -57.19
C SER A 203 37.25 7.29 -56.81
N GLN A 204 36.80 6.27 -57.54
CA GLN A 204 37.43 4.98 -57.48
C GLN A 204 38.85 5.10 -58.12
N SER A 205 39.89 4.85 -57.36
CA SER A 205 41.18 4.58 -57.93
C SER A 205 41.26 3.09 -58.42
N GLU A 206 41.45 2.88 -59.68
CA GLU A 206 41.79 1.58 -60.22
C GLU A 206 43.15 1.08 -59.70
#